data_59306d23081de44ec4c10960fe48a3a6
#
_entry.id   59306d23081de44ec4c10960fe48a3a6
#
_cell.length_a   1.000
_cell.length_b   1.000
_cell.length_c   1.000
_cell.angle_alpha   90.00
_cell.angle_beta   90.00
_cell.angle_gamma   90.00
#
_symmetry.space_group_name_H-M   'P 1'
#
loop_
_entity.id
_entity.type
_entity.pdbx_description
1 polymer ?
#
loop_
_entity_poly.entity_id
_entity_poly.type
_entity_poly.pdbx_seq_one_letter_code
_entity_poly.pdbx_strand_id
1 'polypeptide(L)'
;NSLKEVALERFASPQSPAELLTPAATTISHQYLTPKLGGDMAAIRGMAKYILEEQGDRIDLAFIEQHTAHFDDYLAQVKATEWAQIEAQSGLGREEITRAAQIFAQSESVISCWAMGITQHKHSVDTIREIVNLHLMCGQIGKPGAGLCPVRGHSNVQGNRTMGINEKPSAAFIDRLERRFPVGLKRTPGHNVYEALKALHGGKSKVLICLGGNLAAAAPDTDFTYEAMRKSELNVQISTKLNRSHLMVSKDALILPCLGRTELD
;
A
#
# COMPACT_ATOMS: atom_id res chain seq x y z
N ASN A 1 4.69 -6.60 11.70
CA ASN A 1 6.10 -6.53 11.29
C ASN A 1 7.00 -6.52 12.50
N SER A 2 7.63 -7.64 12.78
CA SER A 2 8.52 -7.80 13.93
C SER A 2 10.00 -7.57 13.59
N LEU A 3 10.34 -7.31 12.35
CA LEU A 3 11.72 -7.14 11.92
C LEU A 3 11.99 -5.69 11.54
N LYS A 4 12.99 -5.11 12.22
CA LYS A 4 13.52 -3.79 11.90
C LYS A 4 14.33 -3.88 10.60
N GLU A 5 13.89 -3.18 9.58
CA GLU A 5 14.60 -3.12 8.32
C GLU A 5 15.65 -2.01 8.37
N VAL A 6 16.90 -2.39 8.54
CA VAL A 6 18.04 -1.45 8.69
C VAL A 6 18.09 -0.44 7.54
N ALA A 7 17.76 -0.84 6.33
CA ALA A 7 17.73 0.05 5.16
C ALA A 7 16.68 1.18 5.24
N LEU A 8 15.69 1.09 6.12
CA LEU A 8 14.70 2.14 6.37
C LEU A 8 15.14 3.13 7.46
N GLU A 9 16.17 2.81 8.20
CA GLU A 9 16.78 3.70 9.21
C GLU A 9 18.03 4.37 8.67
N ARG A 10 18.89 3.57 8.02
CA ARG A 10 20.14 4.00 7.43
C ARG A 10 20.29 3.36 6.05
N PHE A 11 20.57 4.16 5.06
CA PHE A 11 20.74 3.71 3.68
C PHE A 11 22.20 3.84 3.25
N ALA A 12 22.81 2.72 2.84
CA ALA A 12 24.10 2.69 2.18
C ALA A 12 23.88 2.70 0.66
N SER A 13 24.26 3.77 -0.01
CA SER A 13 24.10 3.91 -1.45
C SER A 13 25.08 2.99 -2.21
N PRO A 14 24.61 2.04 -3.02
CA PRO A 14 25.50 1.21 -3.82
C PRO A 14 26.20 1.97 -4.95
N GLN A 15 25.82 3.22 -5.19
CA GLN A 15 26.46 4.12 -6.17
C GLN A 15 27.57 4.96 -5.55
N SER A 16 27.71 4.96 -4.21
CA SER A 16 28.79 5.62 -3.50
C SER A 16 29.89 4.62 -3.17
N PRO A 17 31.09 4.72 -3.74
CA PRO A 17 32.19 3.80 -3.42
C PRO A 17 32.53 3.79 -1.92
N ALA A 18 32.43 4.92 -1.26
CA ALA A 18 32.69 5.04 0.17
C ALA A 18 31.67 4.25 1.00
N GLU A 19 30.39 4.36 0.68
CA GLU A 19 29.30 3.64 1.39
C GLU A 19 29.23 2.15 1.02
N LEU A 20 29.69 1.79 -0.19
CA LEU A 20 29.77 0.39 -0.62
C LEU A 20 30.90 -0.37 0.10
N LEU A 21 32.05 0.28 0.32
CA LEU A 21 33.27 -0.34 0.82
C LEU A 21 33.50 -0.12 2.33
N THR A 22 32.70 0.70 2.99
CA THR A 22 32.81 1.01 4.41
C THR A 22 31.46 0.85 5.12
N PRO A 23 31.41 0.87 6.45
CA PRO A 23 30.16 0.93 7.22
C PRO A 23 29.42 2.27 7.14
N ALA A 24 29.89 3.21 6.31
CA ALA A 24 29.23 4.50 6.13
C ALA A 24 27.81 4.31 5.53
N ALA A 25 26.85 5.08 6.03
CA ALA A 25 25.48 5.06 5.54
C ALA A 25 24.79 6.35 5.93
N THR A 26 23.92 6.84 5.07
CA THR A 26 23.10 8.03 5.34
C THR A 26 21.93 7.67 6.26
N THR A 27 21.76 8.40 7.34
CA THR A 27 20.56 8.26 8.20
C THR A 27 19.37 8.89 7.49
N ILE A 28 18.32 8.08 7.23
CA ILE A 28 17.11 8.49 6.53
C ILE A 28 15.87 8.51 7.44
N SER A 29 15.96 7.92 8.63
CA SER A 29 14.88 7.90 9.61
C SER A 29 15.41 8.27 10.99
N HIS A 30 14.81 9.27 11.63
CA HIS A 30 15.16 9.69 13.00
C HIS A 30 14.49 8.84 14.06
N GLN A 31 13.33 8.26 13.71
CA GLN A 31 12.61 7.33 14.56
C GLN A 31 11.95 6.25 13.69
N TYR A 32 12.18 5.01 14.02
CA TYR A 32 11.58 3.87 13.36
C TYR A 32 10.68 3.13 14.35
N LEU A 33 9.39 3.06 14.05
CA LEU A 33 8.38 2.41 14.87
C LEU A 33 7.89 1.14 14.21
N THR A 34 7.66 0.09 15.00
CA THR A 34 7.17 -1.21 14.53
C THR A 34 5.85 -1.57 15.21
N PRO A 35 4.74 -0.91 14.82
CA PRO A 35 3.45 -1.24 15.41
C PRO A 35 3.05 -2.68 15.09
N LYS A 36 2.21 -3.26 15.94
CA LYS A 36 1.54 -4.54 15.64
C LYS A 36 0.76 -4.42 14.32
N LEU A 37 0.53 -5.55 13.67
CA LEU A 37 -0.31 -5.60 12.47
C LEU A 37 -1.70 -5.03 12.77
N GLY A 38 -2.08 -3.96 12.09
CA GLY A 38 -3.31 -3.21 12.34
C GLY A 38 -3.26 -2.24 13.51
N GLY A 39 -2.10 -2.08 14.17
CA GLY A 39 -1.90 -1.16 15.29
C GLY A 39 -1.63 0.28 14.91
N ASP A 40 -1.48 0.57 13.62
CA ASP A 40 -1.17 1.91 13.09
C ASP A 40 -2.19 2.96 13.54
N MET A 41 -3.48 2.64 13.46
CA MET A 41 -4.56 3.53 13.87
C MET A 41 -4.43 3.94 15.34
N ALA A 42 -4.13 2.97 16.23
CA ALA A 42 -3.97 3.23 17.65
C ALA A 42 -2.72 4.08 17.93
N ALA A 43 -1.62 3.86 17.21
CA ALA A 43 -0.42 4.67 17.33
C ALA A 43 -0.70 6.13 16.95
N ILE A 44 -1.38 6.37 15.83
CA ILE A 44 -1.74 7.73 15.38
C ILE A 44 -2.75 8.38 16.33
N ARG A 45 -3.72 7.62 16.85
CA ARG A 45 -4.64 8.07 17.89
C ARG A 45 -3.88 8.50 19.15
N GLY A 46 -2.84 7.77 19.53
CA GLY A 46 -1.96 8.12 20.65
C GLY A 46 -1.18 9.42 20.40
N MET A 47 -0.74 9.64 19.15
CA MET A 47 -0.10 10.92 18.80
C MET A 47 -1.09 12.09 18.94
N ALA A 48 -2.31 11.95 18.43
CA ALA A 48 -3.36 12.96 18.58
C ALA A 48 -3.70 13.22 20.05
N LYS A 49 -3.78 12.16 20.86
CA LYS A 49 -4.03 12.26 22.31
C LYS A 49 -2.92 13.02 23.04
N TYR A 50 -1.67 12.72 22.75
CA TYR A 50 -0.54 13.44 23.34
C TYR A 50 -0.55 14.93 22.96
N ILE A 51 -0.78 15.25 21.69
CA ILE A 51 -0.86 16.65 21.24
C ILE A 51 -1.98 17.39 21.97
N LEU A 52 -3.12 16.73 22.13
CA LEU A 52 -4.24 17.31 22.87
C LEU A 52 -3.94 17.55 24.35
N GLU A 53 -3.26 16.62 25.01
CA GLU A 53 -2.98 16.68 26.45
C GLU A 53 -1.80 17.59 26.79
N GLU A 54 -0.74 17.60 25.97
CA GLU A 54 0.54 18.19 26.32
C GLU A 54 1.04 19.28 25.35
N GLN A 55 0.42 19.42 24.18
CA GLN A 55 0.84 20.34 23.12
C GLN A 55 -0.39 21.05 22.50
N GLY A 56 -1.36 21.43 23.33
CA GLY A 56 -2.62 22.03 22.88
C GLY A 56 -2.45 23.32 22.09
N ASP A 57 -1.33 24.04 22.29
CA ASP A 57 -0.94 25.22 21.52
C ASP A 57 -0.59 24.92 20.04
N ARG A 58 -0.41 23.65 19.70
CA ARG A 58 -0.16 23.17 18.33
C ARG A 58 -1.45 22.80 17.58
N ILE A 59 -2.59 22.84 18.23
CA ILE A 59 -3.89 22.66 17.60
C ILE A 59 -4.29 23.95 16.90
N ASP A 60 -4.50 23.88 15.58
CA ASP A 60 -4.87 25.05 14.78
C ASP A 60 -6.39 25.24 14.79
N LEU A 61 -6.89 25.88 15.84
CA LEU A 61 -8.33 26.13 16.04
C LEU A 61 -8.92 26.99 14.92
N ALA A 62 -8.16 27.93 14.37
CA ALA A 62 -8.64 28.78 13.29
C ALA A 62 -8.83 27.98 11.98
N PHE A 63 -7.88 27.10 11.67
CA PHE A 63 -8.00 26.18 10.55
C PHE A 63 -9.17 25.20 10.74
N ILE A 64 -9.32 24.66 11.94
CA ILE A 64 -10.38 23.71 12.28
C ILE A 64 -11.75 24.36 12.08
N GLU A 65 -11.98 25.55 12.60
CA GLU A 65 -13.24 26.29 12.48
C GLU A 65 -13.59 26.57 11.02
N GLN A 66 -12.59 26.93 10.21
CA GLN A 66 -12.81 27.35 8.84
C GLN A 66 -12.94 26.15 7.86
N HIS A 67 -12.24 25.04 8.11
CA HIS A 67 -12.04 23.99 7.11
C HIS A 67 -12.49 22.59 7.53
N THR A 68 -13.00 22.43 8.76
CA THR A 68 -13.39 21.09 9.24
C THR A 68 -14.82 21.07 9.78
N ALA A 69 -15.32 19.88 10.04
CA ALA A 69 -16.58 19.64 10.74
C ALA A 69 -16.42 18.51 11.76
N HIS A 70 -17.26 18.46 12.77
CA HIS A 70 -17.30 17.40 13.79
C HIS A 70 -15.99 17.26 14.60
N PHE A 71 -15.25 18.34 14.79
CA PHE A 71 -14.02 18.30 15.58
C PHE A 71 -14.27 17.90 17.03
N ASP A 72 -15.34 18.38 17.64
CA ASP A 72 -15.69 18.05 19.03
C ASP A 72 -15.98 16.57 19.21
N ASP A 73 -16.60 15.92 18.23
CA ASP A 73 -16.84 14.47 18.24
C ASP A 73 -15.52 13.69 18.17
N TYR A 74 -14.61 14.13 17.31
CA TYR A 74 -13.26 13.55 17.23
C TYR A 74 -12.49 13.74 18.55
N LEU A 75 -12.52 14.94 19.10
CA LEU A 75 -11.86 15.31 20.34
C LEU A 75 -12.37 14.44 21.53
N ALA A 76 -13.69 14.25 21.61
CA ALA A 76 -14.30 13.38 22.62
C ALA A 76 -13.79 11.93 22.51
N GLN A 77 -13.69 11.41 21.29
CA GLN A 77 -13.15 10.06 21.05
C GLN A 77 -11.66 9.95 21.44
N VAL A 78 -10.84 10.93 21.09
CA VAL A 78 -9.43 10.97 21.46
C VAL A 78 -9.26 10.99 22.99
N LYS A 79 -10.02 11.84 23.68
CA LYS A 79 -10.01 11.92 25.15
C LYS A 79 -10.42 10.62 25.82
N ALA A 80 -11.49 9.98 25.31
CA ALA A 80 -12.02 8.75 25.87
C ALA A 80 -11.13 7.51 25.66
N THR A 81 -10.18 7.56 24.72
CA THR A 81 -9.28 6.42 24.45
C THR A 81 -8.18 6.39 25.50
N GLU A 82 -8.13 5.33 26.31
CA GLU A 82 -7.13 5.17 27.36
C GLU A 82 -5.73 4.82 26.80
N TRP A 83 -4.68 5.33 27.43
CA TRP A 83 -3.29 5.03 27.05
C TRP A 83 -2.99 3.52 27.06
N ALA A 84 -3.46 2.81 28.05
CA ALA A 84 -3.29 1.35 28.13
C ALA A 84 -3.90 0.62 26.91
N GLN A 85 -5.03 1.11 26.40
CA GLN A 85 -5.65 0.58 25.19
C GLN A 85 -4.81 0.90 23.95
N ILE A 86 -4.28 2.12 23.86
CA ILE A 86 -3.40 2.56 22.76
C ILE A 86 -2.15 1.67 22.70
N GLU A 87 -1.46 1.48 23.83
CA GLU A 87 -0.26 0.65 23.93
C GLU A 87 -0.56 -0.82 23.59
N ALA A 88 -1.64 -1.36 24.13
CA ALA A 88 -2.04 -2.74 23.85
C ALA A 88 -2.36 -2.99 22.37
N GLN A 89 -3.03 -2.05 21.71
CA GLN A 89 -3.45 -2.16 20.31
C GLN A 89 -2.30 -1.84 19.35
N SER A 90 -1.53 -0.80 19.61
CA SER A 90 -0.40 -0.40 18.77
C SER A 90 0.78 -1.36 18.93
N GLY A 91 0.99 -1.90 20.12
CA GLY A 91 2.18 -2.64 20.50
C GLY A 91 3.43 -1.79 20.68
N LEU A 92 3.24 -0.46 20.76
CA LEU A 92 4.28 0.54 21.01
C LEU A 92 4.13 1.07 22.43
N GLY A 93 5.24 1.39 23.06
CA GLY A 93 5.22 2.07 24.36
C GLY A 93 4.78 3.55 24.22
N ARG A 94 4.19 4.08 25.30
CA ARG A 94 3.75 5.48 25.34
C ARG A 94 4.87 6.46 24.96
N GLU A 95 6.10 6.23 25.43
CA GLU A 95 7.25 7.09 25.13
C GLU A 95 7.59 7.15 23.65
N GLU A 96 7.49 6.00 22.95
CA GLU A 96 7.74 5.93 21.51
C GLU A 96 6.71 6.75 20.73
N ILE A 97 5.43 6.62 21.09
CA ILE A 97 4.32 7.36 20.47
C ILE A 97 4.45 8.86 20.78
N THR A 98 4.76 9.20 22.03
CA THR A 98 4.96 10.59 22.48
C THR A 98 6.08 11.27 21.70
N ARG A 99 7.21 10.59 21.52
CA ARG A 99 8.31 11.12 20.73
C ARG A 99 7.94 11.41 19.29
N ALA A 100 7.19 10.51 18.66
CA ALA A 100 6.68 10.72 17.29
C ALA A 100 5.71 11.91 17.23
N ALA A 101 4.83 12.03 18.23
CA ALA A 101 3.90 13.14 18.35
C ALA A 101 4.60 14.50 18.55
N GLN A 102 5.67 14.53 19.33
CA GLN A 102 6.50 15.73 19.51
C GLN A 102 7.15 16.18 18.22
N ILE A 103 7.75 15.25 17.47
CA ILE A 103 8.35 15.55 16.16
C ILE A 103 7.27 16.12 15.22
N PHE A 104 6.09 15.50 15.18
CA PHE A 104 4.97 15.97 14.37
C PHE A 104 4.53 17.39 14.76
N ALA A 105 4.26 17.61 16.03
CA ALA A 105 3.74 18.88 16.56
C ALA A 105 4.74 20.04 16.43
N GLN A 106 6.05 19.78 16.56
CA GLN A 106 7.10 20.78 16.47
C GLN A 106 7.50 21.12 15.04
N SER A 107 7.09 20.30 14.05
CA SER A 107 7.42 20.54 12.66
C SER A 107 6.56 21.65 12.07
N GLU A 108 7.16 22.56 11.33
CA GLU A 108 6.45 23.65 10.63
C GLU A 108 5.55 23.09 9.52
N SER A 109 6.04 22.06 8.83
CA SER A 109 5.30 21.37 7.77
C SER A 109 5.54 19.87 7.81
N VAL A 110 4.47 19.09 7.63
CA VAL A 110 4.49 17.64 7.69
C VAL A 110 3.82 17.06 6.45
N ILE A 111 4.46 16.08 5.83
CA ILE A 111 3.85 15.25 4.79
C ILE A 111 3.77 13.82 5.33
N SER A 112 2.57 13.29 5.45
CA SER A 112 2.36 11.86 5.74
C SER A 112 2.27 11.06 4.45
N CYS A 113 3.18 10.11 4.30
CA CYS A 113 3.22 9.19 3.16
C CYS A 113 2.78 7.80 3.62
N TRP A 114 1.92 7.16 2.84
CA TRP A 114 1.56 5.75 3.07
C TRP A 114 1.36 5.02 1.75
N ALA A 115 1.49 3.71 1.79
CA ALA A 115 1.29 2.83 0.66
C ALA A 115 0.40 1.63 1.05
N MET A 116 0.61 0.50 0.41
CA MET A 116 -0.24 -0.68 0.55
C MET A 116 -0.19 -1.31 1.95
N GLY A 117 0.84 -1.05 2.74
CA GLY A 117 0.90 -1.48 4.14
C GLY A 117 -0.28 -0.96 4.97
N ILE A 118 -0.73 0.28 4.72
CA ILE A 118 -1.90 0.86 5.39
C ILE A 118 -3.20 0.46 4.70
N THR A 119 -3.23 0.37 3.36
CA THR A 119 -4.47 0.16 2.62
C THR A 119 -4.96 -1.28 2.57
N GLN A 120 -4.11 -2.26 2.90
CA GLN A 120 -4.45 -3.69 2.87
C GLN A 120 -4.84 -4.26 4.23
N HIS A 121 -5.57 -3.50 5.02
CA HIS A 121 -6.11 -3.89 6.32
C HIS A 121 -7.63 -3.86 6.34
N LYS A 122 -8.23 -4.61 7.26
CA LYS A 122 -9.69 -4.60 7.47
C LYS A 122 -10.21 -3.19 7.80
N HIS A 123 -9.46 -2.41 8.58
CA HIS A 123 -9.79 -1.07 9.02
C HIS A 123 -8.94 0.02 8.33
N SER A 124 -8.55 -0.23 7.09
CA SER A 124 -7.68 0.69 6.32
C SER A 124 -8.25 2.09 6.17
N VAL A 125 -9.55 2.20 5.90
CA VAL A 125 -10.23 3.49 5.73
C VAL A 125 -10.20 4.30 7.02
N ASP A 126 -10.45 3.67 8.15
CA ASP A 126 -10.44 4.34 9.46
C ASP A 126 -9.02 4.72 9.87
N THR A 127 -8.03 3.91 9.55
CA THR A 127 -6.61 4.26 9.75
C THR A 127 -6.22 5.50 8.94
N ILE A 128 -6.64 5.57 7.67
CA ILE A 128 -6.38 6.74 6.82
C ILE A 128 -7.10 7.98 7.37
N ARG A 129 -8.35 7.83 7.82
CA ARG A 129 -9.09 8.92 8.47
C ARG A 129 -8.36 9.43 9.71
N GLU A 130 -7.76 8.55 10.50
CA GLU A 130 -7.00 8.94 11.68
C GLU A 130 -5.74 9.75 11.31
N ILE A 131 -5.02 9.36 10.22
CA ILE A 131 -3.91 10.14 9.67
C ILE A 131 -4.40 11.53 9.24
N VAL A 132 -5.52 11.59 8.52
CA VAL A 132 -6.12 12.85 8.05
C VAL A 132 -6.53 13.72 9.23
N ASN A 133 -7.19 13.16 10.23
CA ASN A 133 -7.61 13.89 11.42
C ASN A 133 -6.45 14.52 12.19
N LEU A 134 -5.34 13.78 12.33
CA LEU A 134 -4.13 14.32 12.94
C LEU A 134 -3.58 15.52 12.16
N HIS A 135 -3.58 15.45 10.82
CA HIS A 135 -3.17 16.57 9.97
C HIS A 135 -4.12 17.77 10.07
N LEU A 136 -5.43 17.53 10.03
CA LEU A 136 -6.45 18.57 10.17
C LEU A 136 -6.35 19.27 11.52
N MET A 137 -6.14 18.51 12.58
CA MET A 137 -6.01 19.05 13.95
C MET A 137 -4.86 20.06 14.07
N CYS A 138 -3.76 19.86 13.35
CA CYS A 138 -2.57 20.71 13.41
C CYS A 138 -2.41 21.62 12.18
N GLY A 139 -3.42 21.83 11.35
CA GLY A 139 -3.35 22.67 10.16
C GLY A 139 -2.30 22.24 9.14
N GLN A 140 -2.02 20.92 9.04
CA GLN A 140 -0.98 20.38 8.17
C GLN A 140 -1.50 19.96 6.78
N ILE A 141 -2.52 20.67 6.29
CA ILE A 141 -3.11 20.49 4.95
C ILE A 141 -3.31 21.86 4.31
N GLY A 142 -3.06 21.96 3.01
CA GLY A 142 -3.35 23.17 2.22
C GLY A 142 -2.30 24.26 2.32
N LYS A 143 -1.17 24.02 2.95
CA LYS A 143 -0.02 24.93 2.96
C LYS A 143 1.21 24.32 2.28
N PRO A 144 2.16 25.14 1.76
CA PRO A 144 3.37 24.63 1.12
C PRO A 144 4.18 23.71 2.07
N GLY A 145 4.62 22.57 1.53
CA GLY A 145 5.42 21.60 2.27
C GLY A 145 4.64 20.72 3.24
N ALA A 146 3.33 20.84 3.34
CA ALA A 146 2.49 19.99 4.20
C ALA A 146 1.41 19.28 3.40
N GLY A 147 0.97 18.11 3.87
CA GLY A 147 -0.13 17.39 3.27
C GLY A 147 -0.05 15.88 3.38
N LEU A 148 -0.81 15.24 2.51
CA LEU A 148 -1.02 13.80 2.47
C LEU A 148 -0.52 13.23 1.13
N CYS A 149 0.30 12.19 1.18
CA CYS A 149 0.88 11.57 -0.01
C CYS A 149 0.58 10.07 -0.04
N PRO A 150 -0.58 9.65 -0.58
CA PRO A 150 -0.83 8.24 -0.84
C PRO A 150 0.07 7.75 -1.97
N VAL A 151 1.11 7.01 -1.61
CA VAL A 151 2.08 6.46 -2.56
C VAL A 151 1.50 5.24 -3.25
N ARG A 152 1.44 5.28 -4.56
CA ARG A 152 0.93 4.16 -5.36
C ARG A 152 1.97 3.04 -5.47
N GLY A 153 1.50 1.80 -5.59
CA GLY A 153 2.36 0.66 -5.87
C GLY A 153 2.82 0.67 -7.33
N HIS A 154 2.08 -0.02 -8.19
CA HIS A 154 2.38 -0.02 -9.62
C HIS A 154 1.92 1.27 -10.30
N SER A 155 2.69 1.73 -11.24
CA SER A 155 2.57 3.07 -11.83
C SER A 155 1.29 3.33 -12.61
N ASN A 156 0.62 2.32 -13.14
CA ASN A 156 -0.59 2.50 -13.94
C ASN A 156 -1.78 1.63 -13.52
N VAL A 157 -1.90 1.30 -12.25
CA VAL A 157 -3.07 0.55 -11.75
C VAL A 157 -4.38 1.31 -12.02
N GLN A 158 -4.37 2.64 -11.92
CA GLN A 158 -5.55 3.45 -12.22
C GLN A 158 -5.94 3.36 -13.70
N GLY A 159 -4.98 3.42 -14.62
CA GLY A 159 -5.23 3.26 -16.04
C GLY A 159 -5.79 1.88 -16.36
N ASN A 160 -5.23 0.82 -15.79
CA ASN A 160 -5.75 -0.53 -15.93
C ASN A 160 -7.22 -0.62 -15.50
N ARG A 161 -7.57 -0.06 -14.34
CA ARG A 161 -8.96 -0.04 -13.84
C ARG A 161 -9.87 0.78 -14.75
N THR A 162 -9.41 1.92 -15.26
CA THR A 162 -10.16 2.76 -16.21
C THR A 162 -10.44 2.00 -17.51
N MET A 163 -9.48 1.23 -18.00
CA MET A 163 -9.63 0.40 -19.19
C MET A 163 -10.44 -0.88 -18.95
N GLY A 164 -10.94 -1.07 -17.74
CA GLY A 164 -11.81 -2.22 -17.42
C GLY A 164 -11.06 -3.52 -17.12
N ILE A 165 -9.75 -3.48 -16.86
CA ILE A 165 -8.99 -4.64 -16.36
C ILE A 165 -9.37 -4.85 -14.89
N ASN A 166 -10.48 -5.53 -14.72
CA ASN A 166 -11.13 -5.85 -13.46
C ASN A 166 -11.87 -7.17 -13.61
N GLU A 167 -11.77 -8.05 -12.63
CA GLU A 167 -12.47 -9.33 -12.63
C GLU A 167 -14.00 -9.19 -12.50
N LYS A 168 -14.49 -8.02 -12.03
CA LYS A 168 -15.91 -7.70 -11.86
C LYS A 168 -16.25 -6.32 -12.43
N PRO A 169 -16.14 -6.12 -13.75
CA PRO A 169 -16.51 -4.84 -14.34
C PRO A 169 -18.01 -4.57 -14.17
N SER A 170 -18.39 -3.29 -14.03
CA SER A 170 -19.79 -2.93 -13.86
C SER A 170 -20.63 -3.25 -15.09
N ALA A 171 -21.90 -3.60 -14.90
CA ALA A 171 -22.82 -3.87 -16.01
C ALA A 171 -22.90 -2.68 -16.98
N ALA A 172 -22.95 -1.45 -16.46
CA ALA A 172 -22.97 -0.24 -17.28
C ALA A 172 -21.71 -0.06 -18.15
N PHE A 173 -20.54 -0.49 -17.66
CA PHE A 173 -19.32 -0.49 -18.46
C PHE A 173 -19.41 -1.56 -19.57
N ILE A 174 -19.82 -2.79 -19.25
CA ILE A 174 -19.98 -3.87 -20.24
C ILE A 174 -21.00 -3.47 -21.31
N ASP A 175 -22.12 -2.86 -20.93
CA ASP A 175 -23.15 -2.41 -21.88
C ASP A 175 -22.62 -1.33 -22.85
N ARG A 176 -21.81 -0.40 -22.36
CA ARG A 176 -21.16 0.61 -23.22
C ARG A 176 -20.15 -0.03 -24.19
N LEU A 177 -19.37 -0.99 -23.67
CA LEU A 177 -18.37 -1.69 -24.46
C LEU A 177 -19.03 -2.57 -25.54
N GLU A 178 -20.08 -3.31 -25.19
CA GLU A 178 -20.85 -4.14 -26.12
C GLU A 178 -21.50 -3.32 -27.24
N ARG A 179 -22.02 -2.13 -26.94
CA ARG A 179 -22.56 -1.22 -27.98
C ARG A 179 -21.50 -0.77 -28.97
N ARG A 180 -20.25 -0.62 -28.52
CA ARG A 180 -19.14 -0.17 -29.37
C ARG A 180 -18.49 -1.33 -30.12
N PHE A 181 -18.41 -2.49 -29.47
CA PHE A 181 -17.78 -3.72 -29.95
C PHE A 181 -18.72 -4.90 -29.69
N PRO A 182 -19.62 -5.21 -30.63
CA PRO A 182 -20.64 -6.26 -30.44
C PRO A 182 -20.03 -7.65 -30.60
N VAL A 183 -19.27 -8.11 -29.65
CA VAL A 183 -18.52 -9.38 -29.68
C VAL A 183 -19.04 -10.43 -28.69
N GLY A 184 -20.21 -10.20 -28.09
CA GLY A 184 -20.82 -11.14 -27.14
C GLY A 184 -20.06 -11.23 -25.83
N LEU A 185 -19.86 -10.09 -25.16
CA LEU A 185 -19.11 -10.03 -23.90
C LEU A 185 -19.79 -10.85 -22.79
N LYS A 186 -19.00 -11.63 -22.08
CA LYS A 186 -19.48 -12.36 -20.89
C LYS A 186 -19.83 -11.38 -19.78
N ARG A 187 -20.98 -11.64 -19.13
CA ARG A 187 -21.48 -10.83 -18.00
C ARG A 187 -21.23 -11.48 -16.65
N THR A 188 -20.74 -12.70 -16.63
CA THR A 188 -20.31 -13.38 -15.40
C THR A 188 -18.97 -12.82 -14.92
N PRO A 189 -18.77 -12.68 -13.61
CA PRO A 189 -17.47 -12.30 -13.08
C PRO A 189 -16.34 -13.21 -13.58
N GLY A 190 -15.17 -12.61 -13.79
CA GLY A 190 -13.92 -13.33 -14.01
C GLY A 190 -13.33 -13.85 -12.70
N HIS A 191 -12.07 -14.24 -12.74
CA HIS A 191 -11.34 -14.74 -11.59
C HIS A 191 -10.40 -13.67 -11.03
N ASN A 192 -10.36 -13.53 -9.71
CA ASN A 192 -9.19 -12.91 -9.06
C ASN A 192 -8.00 -13.87 -9.13
N VAL A 193 -6.83 -13.45 -8.66
CA VAL A 193 -5.60 -14.25 -8.77
C VAL A 193 -5.71 -15.62 -8.09
N TYR A 194 -6.35 -15.68 -6.93
CA TYR A 194 -6.55 -16.94 -6.19
C TYR A 194 -7.50 -17.90 -6.94
N GLU A 195 -8.61 -17.37 -7.41
CA GLU A 195 -9.59 -18.15 -8.21
C GLU A 195 -8.99 -18.61 -9.54
N ALA A 196 -8.16 -17.77 -10.17
CA ALA A 196 -7.45 -18.12 -11.39
C ALA A 196 -6.48 -19.31 -11.18
N LEU A 197 -5.70 -19.29 -10.11
CA LEU A 197 -4.81 -20.39 -9.76
C LEU A 197 -5.60 -21.69 -9.47
N LYS A 198 -6.72 -21.60 -8.76
CA LYS A 198 -7.60 -22.75 -8.55
C LYS A 198 -8.21 -23.28 -9.86
N ALA A 199 -8.59 -22.39 -10.75
CA ALA A 199 -9.15 -22.78 -12.06
C ALA A 199 -8.11 -23.45 -12.96
N LEU A 200 -6.86 -22.97 -12.94
CA LEU A 200 -5.72 -23.62 -13.61
C LEU A 200 -5.45 -25.00 -13.02
N HIS A 201 -5.30 -25.06 -11.69
CA HIS A 201 -5.02 -26.31 -11.00
C HIS A 201 -6.10 -27.37 -11.22
N GLY A 202 -7.36 -26.96 -11.25
CA GLY A 202 -8.51 -27.84 -11.52
C GLY A 202 -8.80 -28.08 -13.00
N GLY A 203 -7.95 -27.61 -13.94
CA GLY A 203 -8.11 -27.82 -15.39
C GLY A 203 -9.27 -27.06 -16.05
N LYS A 204 -9.91 -26.12 -15.32
CA LYS A 204 -10.98 -25.28 -15.86
C LYS A 204 -10.44 -24.15 -16.75
N SER A 205 -9.29 -23.59 -16.38
CA SER A 205 -8.54 -22.65 -17.21
C SER A 205 -7.36 -23.37 -17.83
N LYS A 206 -7.17 -23.17 -19.13
CA LYS A 206 -6.18 -23.91 -19.93
C LYS A 206 -5.03 -23.02 -20.40
N VAL A 207 -5.28 -21.71 -20.49
CA VAL A 207 -4.32 -20.72 -20.96
C VAL A 207 -4.00 -19.77 -19.81
N LEU A 208 -2.73 -19.56 -19.55
CA LEU A 208 -2.21 -18.57 -18.62
C LEU A 208 -1.42 -17.52 -19.40
N ILE A 209 -1.80 -16.25 -19.26
CA ILE A 209 -1.05 -15.12 -19.83
C ILE A 209 -0.59 -14.25 -18.67
N CYS A 210 0.73 -14.14 -18.49
CA CYS A 210 1.36 -13.29 -17.49
C CYS A 210 1.99 -12.08 -18.18
N LEU A 211 1.65 -10.89 -17.71
CA LEU A 211 2.20 -9.63 -18.22
C LEU A 211 3.01 -8.93 -17.13
N GLY A 212 4.32 -8.92 -17.28
CA GLY A 212 5.27 -8.15 -16.44
C GLY A 212 5.45 -8.65 -15.01
N GLY A 213 4.79 -9.72 -14.59
CA GLY A 213 4.79 -10.20 -13.21
C GLY A 213 5.73 -11.40 -12.98
N ASN A 214 5.93 -11.73 -11.71
CA ASN A 214 6.58 -12.97 -11.27
C ASN A 214 5.59 -13.75 -10.38
N LEU A 215 4.54 -14.28 -11.00
CA LEU A 215 3.44 -14.98 -10.31
C LEU A 215 3.95 -16.13 -9.44
N ALA A 216 4.93 -16.87 -9.93
CA ALA A 216 5.54 -18.01 -9.22
C ALA A 216 6.19 -17.63 -7.88
N ALA A 217 6.63 -16.37 -7.72
CA ALA A 217 7.21 -15.90 -6.46
C ALA A 217 6.28 -14.95 -5.69
N ALA A 218 5.28 -14.37 -6.35
CA ALA A 218 4.39 -13.38 -5.74
C ALA A 218 3.17 -14.02 -5.04
N ALA A 219 2.73 -15.19 -5.49
CA ALA A 219 1.62 -15.89 -4.87
C ALA A 219 2.05 -16.54 -3.54
N PRO A 220 1.20 -16.50 -2.50
CA PRO A 220 1.59 -16.92 -1.14
C PRO A 220 1.83 -18.42 -1.00
N ASP A 221 1.14 -19.27 -1.75
CA ASP A 221 1.33 -20.73 -1.76
C ASP A 221 2.18 -21.12 -2.97
N THR A 222 3.47 -21.29 -2.73
CA THR A 222 4.46 -21.51 -3.79
C THR A 222 4.25 -22.84 -4.51
N ASP A 223 4.07 -23.93 -3.78
CA ASP A 223 3.95 -25.27 -4.35
C ASP A 223 2.66 -25.41 -5.16
N PHE A 224 1.55 -24.99 -4.59
CA PHE A 224 0.27 -24.95 -5.29
C PHE A 224 0.32 -24.09 -6.55
N THR A 225 0.99 -22.92 -6.47
CA THR A 225 1.15 -22.03 -7.63
C THR A 225 1.97 -22.68 -8.74
N TYR A 226 3.06 -23.35 -8.39
CA TYR A 226 3.89 -24.07 -9.38
C TYR A 226 3.10 -25.18 -10.08
N GLU A 227 2.35 -25.97 -9.30
CA GLU A 227 1.49 -27.00 -9.88
C GLU A 227 0.42 -26.42 -10.79
N ALA A 228 -0.25 -25.36 -10.34
CA ALA A 228 -1.28 -24.69 -11.13
C ALA A 228 -0.75 -24.16 -12.47
N MET A 229 0.41 -23.51 -12.45
CA MET A 229 1.05 -22.99 -13.66
C MET A 229 1.44 -24.10 -14.64
N ARG A 230 1.99 -25.21 -14.14
CA ARG A 230 2.40 -26.36 -14.96
C ARG A 230 1.22 -27.12 -15.59
N LYS A 231 0.04 -27.06 -14.95
CA LYS A 231 -1.17 -27.71 -15.45
C LYS A 231 -1.86 -26.96 -16.60
N SER A 232 -1.44 -25.73 -16.91
CA SER A 232 -1.94 -25.03 -18.08
C SER A 232 -1.53 -25.73 -19.38
N GLU A 233 -2.35 -25.66 -20.41
CA GLU A 233 -2.00 -26.17 -21.74
C GLU A 233 -1.01 -25.21 -22.42
N LEU A 234 -1.25 -23.89 -22.28
CA LEU A 234 -0.39 -22.85 -22.80
C LEU A 234 -0.07 -21.82 -21.71
N ASN A 235 1.21 -21.51 -21.55
CA ASN A 235 1.72 -20.48 -20.67
C ASN A 235 2.46 -19.41 -21.47
N VAL A 236 1.92 -18.18 -21.50
CA VAL A 236 2.51 -17.04 -22.19
C VAL A 236 3.07 -16.07 -21.16
N GLN A 237 4.36 -15.80 -21.24
CA GLN A 237 5.08 -14.85 -20.37
C GLN A 237 5.52 -13.66 -21.22
N ILE A 238 4.90 -12.49 -21.00
CA ILE A 238 5.31 -11.22 -21.61
C ILE A 238 6.07 -10.45 -20.55
N SER A 239 7.37 -10.26 -20.71
CA SER A 239 8.21 -9.78 -19.62
C SER A 239 9.44 -9.04 -20.10
N THR A 240 9.87 -8.04 -19.32
CA THR A 240 11.10 -7.29 -19.57
C THR A 240 12.36 -8.09 -19.19
N LYS A 241 12.25 -8.99 -18.23
CA LYS A 241 13.35 -9.83 -17.72
C LYS A 241 12.83 -11.21 -17.35
N LEU A 242 13.70 -12.20 -17.50
CA LEU A 242 13.43 -13.56 -17.04
C LEU A 242 13.33 -13.61 -15.51
N ASN A 243 12.41 -14.40 -15.01
CA ASN A 243 12.20 -14.62 -13.59
C ASN A 243 11.71 -16.06 -13.33
N ARG A 244 11.40 -16.41 -12.08
CA ARG A 244 11.01 -17.77 -11.69
C ARG A 244 9.79 -18.30 -12.42
N SER A 245 8.84 -17.42 -12.81
CA SER A 245 7.64 -17.84 -13.55
C SER A 245 7.96 -18.49 -14.90
N HIS A 246 9.08 -18.09 -15.53
CA HIS A 246 9.51 -18.65 -16.81
C HIS A 246 10.02 -20.09 -16.70
N LEU A 247 10.33 -20.55 -15.49
CA LEU A 247 10.73 -21.94 -15.21
C LEU A 247 9.52 -22.86 -14.95
N MET A 248 8.34 -22.28 -14.78
CA MET A 248 7.10 -23.03 -14.55
C MET A 248 6.46 -23.40 -15.90
N VAL A 249 7.16 -24.25 -16.63
CA VAL A 249 6.78 -24.65 -17.98
C VAL A 249 5.53 -25.54 -17.96
N SER A 250 4.58 -25.22 -18.81
CA SER A 250 3.40 -26.03 -19.12
C SER A 250 3.63 -26.90 -20.37
N LYS A 251 2.57 -27.51 -20.91
CA LYS A 251 2.69 -28.31 -22.15
C LYS A 251 3.29 -27.47 -23.28
N ASP A 252 2.76 -26.28 -23.50
CA ASP A 252 3.29 -25.29 -24.44
C ASP A 252 3.63 -24.00 -23.70
N ALA A 253 4.78 -23.38 -24.00
CA ALA A 253 5.20 -22.16 -23.35
C ALA A 253 5.77 -21.17 -24.38
N LEU A 254 5.37 -19.90 -24.24
CA LEU A 254 5.88 -18.79 -25.04
C LEU A 254 6.47 -17.72 -24.10
N ILE A 255 7.65 -17.25 -24.42
CA ILE A 255 8.29 -16.13 -23.76
C ILE A 255 8.42 -15.00 -24.78
N LEU A 256 7.70 -13.91 -24.53
CA LEU A 256 7.69 -12.74 -25.39
C LEU A 256 8.38 -11.59 -24.67
N PRO A 257 9.57 -11.19 -25.08
CA PRO A 257 10.24 -10.03 -24.49
C PRO A 257 9.49 -8.74 -24.82
N CYS A 258 9.45 -7.82 -23.90
CA CYS A 258 8.87 -6.49 -24.10
C CYS A 258 9.76 -5.43 -23.42
N LEU A 259 9.63 -4.19 -23.86
CA LEU A 259 10.30 -3.05 -23.24
C LEU A 259 9.59 -2.64 -21.93
N GLY A 260 10.35 -2.13 -20.98
CA GLY A 260 9.82 -1.45 -19.82
C GLY A 260 9.31 -0.03 -20.20
N ARG A 261 8.39 0.51 -19.39
CA ARG A 261 7.80 1.85 -19.68
C ARG A 261 8.82 3.01 -19.70
N THR A 262 10.02 2.81 -19.22
CA THR A 262 11.10 3.80 -19.21
C THR A 262 12.14 3.57 -20.30
N GLU A 263 11.95 2.54 -21.09
CA GLU A 263 12.82 2.20 -22.21
C GLU A 263 12.23 2.79 -23.52
N LEU A 264 13.09 3.13 -24.45
CA LEU A 264 12.71 3.62 -25.78
C LEU A 264 12.57 2.45 -26.74
N ASP A 265 11.53 2.51 -27.58
CA ASP A 265 11.31 1.59 -28.69
C ASP A 265 12.04 2.06 -29.94
#